data_3f632a636ea1cf1a9a48083694e4a98f
#
_entry.id   3f632a636ea1cf1a9a48083694e4a98f
#
_cell.length_a   1.000
_cell.length_b   1.000
_cell.length_c   1.000
_cell.angle_alpha   90.00
_cell.angle_beta   90.00
_cell.angle_gamma   90.00
#
_symmetry.space_group_name_H-M   'P 1'
#
loop_
_entity.id
_entity.type
_entity.pdbx_description
1 polymer ?
#
loop_
_entity_poly.entity_id
_entity_poly.type
_entity_poly.pdbx_seq_one_letter_code
_entity_poly.pdbx_strand_id
1 'polypeptide(L)'
;MNRLFMLALLATLLSGCASLSASSAWKDRPVGELIDFFGVPRQIMVAPEEDMVVLRYVRDSSYVSREAAGTYTWPQNGQLVHAEYWEDVQHSGSCEINVFVNRARLVEKVRTKGRCVAVEMGPAG
;
A
#
# COMPACT_ATOMS: atom_id res chain seq x y z
N MET A 1 -11.38 7.70 30.26
CA MET A 1 -11.78 8.35 29.00
C MET A 1 -10.60 8.82 28.17
N ASN A 2 -9.64 9.52 28.74
CA ASN A 2 -8.49 10.06 27.98
C ASN A 2 -7.58 9.01 27.36
N ARG A 3 -7.46 7.84 27.94
CA ARG A 3 -6.60 6.77 27.41
C ARG A 3 -7.17 6.09 26.15
N LEU A 4 -8.48 5.96 26.08
CA LEU A 4 -9.17 5.42 24.90
C LEU A 4 -9.15 6.41 23.73
N PHE A 5 -9.22 7.69 24.02
CA PHE A 5 -9.11 8.76 23.02
C PHE A 5 -7.72 8.85 22.43
N MET A 6 -6.67 8.68 23.26
CA MET A 6 -5.28 8.64 22.78
C MET A 6 -4.97 7.41 21.92
N LEU A 7 -5.53 6.26 22.27
CA LEU A 7 -5.35 5.04 21.47
C LEU A 7 -6.05 5.12 20.11
N ALA A 8 -7.23 5.73 20.05
CA ALA A 8 -7.94 5.97 18.80
C ALA A 8 -7.20 6.97 17.89
N LEU A 9 -6.60 8.00 18.48
CA LEU A 9 -5.79 8.98 17.74
C LEU A 9 -4.51 8.37 17.19
N LEU A 10 -3.89 7.45 17.92
CA LEU A 10 -2.67 6.75 17.48
C LEU A 10 -2.95 5.81 16.31
N ALA A 11 -4.11 5.14 16.32
CA ALA A 11 -4.51 4.21 15.26
C ALA A 11 -4.80 4.93 13.94
N THR A 12 -5.31 6.16 13.99
CA THR A 12 -5.55 6.96 12.79
C THR A 12 -4.28 7.55 12.19
N LEU A 13 -3.23 7.73 12.99
CA LEU A 13 -1.93 8.21 12.51
C LEU A 13 -1.15 7.16 11.71
N LEU A 14 -1.35 5.87 12.01
CA LEU A 14 -0.64 4.77 11.34
C LEU A 14 -1.15 4.48 9.92
N SER A 15 -2.42 4.78 9.64
CA SER A 15 -3.02 4.53 8.31
C SER A 15 -2.65 5.55 7.24
N GLY A 16 -2.10 6.71 7.62
CA GLY A 16 -1.72 7.78 6.71
C GLY A 16 -0.25 7.83 6.29
N CYS A 17 0.63 6.98 6.85
CA CYS A 17 2.08 7.08 6.64
C CYS A 17 2.51 6.89 5.19
N ALA A 18 1.91 5.96 4.44
CA ALA A 18 2.23 5.70 3.05
C ALA A 18 1.89 6.91 2.16
N SER A 19 0.72 7.51 2.36
CA SER A 19 0.29 8.71 1.62
C SER A 19 1.16 9.93 1.93
N LEU A 20 1.52 10.13 3.20
CA LEU A 20 2.38 11.23 3.61
C LEU A 20 3.80 11.09 3.05
N SER A 21 4.37 9.89 3.07
CA SER A 21 5.70 9.63 2.51
C SER A 21 5.71 9.84 1.00
N ALA A 22 4.71 9.35 0.29
CA ALA A 22 4.59 9.53 -1.16
C ALA A 22 4.38 11.00 -1.53
N SER A 23 3.51 11.70 -0.81
CA SER A 23 3.30 13.15 -1.01
C SER A 23 4.58 13.95 -0.78
N SER A 24 5.31 13.64 0.29
CA SER A 24 6.59 14.30 0.60
C SER A 24 7.64 14.07 -0.49
N ALA A 25 7.71 12.85 -1.04
CA ALA A 25 8.67 12.50 -2.07
C ALA A 25 8.40 13.23 -3.40
N TRP A 26 7.14 13.48 -3.73
CA TRP A 26 6.73 14.01 -5.05
C TRP A 26 6.31 15.46 -5.05
N LYS A 27 6.02 16.06 -3.89
CA LYS A 27 5.52 17.43 -3.81
C LYS A 27 6.41 18.40 -4.57
N ASP A 28 5.77 19.27 -5.37
CA ASP A 28 6.39 20.29 -6.19
C ASP A 28 7.32 19.76 -7.31
N ARG A 29 7.33 18.45 -7.55
CA ARG A 29 8.05 17.88 -8.69
C ARG A 29 7.21 17.95 -9.96
N PRO A 30 7.85 18.09 -11.13
CA PRO A 30 7.13 18.05 -12.41
C PRO A 30 6.42 16.71 -12.61
N VAL A 31 5.20 16.75 -13.13
CA VAL A 31 4.41 15.55 -13.39
C VAL A 31 5.09 14.59 -14.36
N GLY A 32 5.90 15.11 -15.28
CA GLY A 32 6.67 14.28 -16.21
C GLY A 32 7.62 13.30 -15.51
N GLU A 33 8.28 13.74 -14.45
CA GLU A 33 9.14 12.86 -13.64
C GLU A 33 8.34 11.74 -12.98
N LEU A 34 7.15 12.05 -12.50
CA LEU A 34 6.25 11.07 -11.89
C LEU A 34 5.76 10.05 -12.92
N ILE A 35 5.42 10.50 -14.11
CA ILE A 35 4.99 9.62 -15.20
C ILE A 35 6.15 8.71 -15.64
N ASP A 36 7.37 9.20 -15.67
CA ASP A 36 8.54 8.39 -15.96
C ASP A 36 8.74 7.29 -14.90
N PHE A 37 8.43 7.58 -13.65
CA PHE A 37 8.53 6.62 -12.56
C PHE A 37 7.39 5.60 -12.54
N PHE A 38 6.14 6.06 -12.57
CA PHE A 38 4.96 5.19 -12.47
C PHE A 38 4.46 4.64 -13.80
N GLY A 39 4.84 5.26 -14.90
CA GLY A 39 4.33 4.90 -16.23
C GLY A 39 3.02 5.61 -16.55
N VAL A 40 2.29 5.05 -17.51
CA VAL A 40 1.00 5.60 -17.95
C VAL A 40 -0.06 5.35 -16.87
N PRO A 41 -0.80 6.37 -16.43
CA PRO A 41 -1.87 6.18 -15.46
C PRO A 41 -3.00 5.35 -16.07
N ARG A 42 -3.66 4.59 -15.20
CA ARG A 42 -4.83 3.80 -15.60
C ARG A 42 -6.02 4.66 -15.95
N GLN A 43 -6.15 5.79 -15.27
CA GLN A 43 -7.24 6.73 -15.46
C GLN A 43 -6.77 8.15 -15.14
N ILE A 44 -7.28 9.11 -15.90
CA ILE A 44 -7.07 10.53 -15.63
C ILE A 44 -8.44 11.13 -15.31
N MET A 45 -8.55 11.76 -14.14
CA MET A 45 -9.77 12.36 -13.65
C MET A 45 -9.57 13.84 -13.41
N VAL A 46 -10.65 14.58 -13.39
CA VAL A 46 -10.65 16.01 -13.05
C VAL A 46 -11.24 16.17 -11.66
N ALA A 47 -10.55 16.91 -10.80
CA ALA A 47 -11.05 17.34 -9.51
C ALA A 47 -11.40 18.84 -9.59
N PRO A 48 -12.61 19.22 -10.07
CA PRO A 48 -12.94 20.61 -10.39
C PRO A 48 -12.96 21.52 -9.15
N GLU A 49 -13.31 20.99 -7.99
CA GLU A 49 -13.32 21.75 -6.74
C GLU A 49 -11.92 22.17 -6.28
N GLU A 50 -10.93 21.36 -6.59
CA GLU A 50 -9.54 21.62 -6.24
C GLU A 50 -8.74 22.22 -7.41
N ASP A 51 -9.35 22.35 -8.59
CA ASP A 51 -8.72 22.81 -9.81
C ASP A 51 -7.46 21.99 -10.17
N MET A 52 -7.57 20.69 -10.03
CA MET A 52 -6.49 19.74 -10.25
C MET A 52 -6.93 18.59 -11.15
N VAL A 53 -5.95 17.95 -11.74
CA VAL A 53 -6.09 16.69 -12.44
C VAL A 53 -5.56 15.56 -11.54
N VAL A 54 -6.26 14.45 -11.52
CA VAL A 54 -5.88 13.28 -10.72
C VAL A 54 -5.43 12.16 -11.65
N LEU A 55 -4.20 11.71 -11.50
CA LEU A 55 -3.68 10.54 -12.19
C LEU A 55 -3.87 9.33 -11.27
N ARG A 56 -4.64 8.35 -11.73
CA ARG A 56 -4.92 7.14 -10.97
C ARG A 56 -4.06 5.99 -11.47
N TYR A 57 -3.31 5.40 -10.56
CA TYR A 57 -2.54 4.18 -10.77
C TYR A 57 -3.06 3.06 -9.89
N VAL A 58 -3.01 1.84 -10.39
CA VAL A 58 -3.34 0.65 -9.61
C VAL A 58 -2.18 -0.33 -9.76
N ARG A 59 -1.68 -0.82 -8.63
CA ARG A 59 -0.62 -1.82 -8.56
C ARG A 59 -1.12 -3.06 -7.85
N ASP A 60 -0.74 -4.21 -8.36
CA ASP A 60 -0.95 -5.46 -7.65
C ASP A 60 0.02 -5.53 -6.47
N SER A 61 -0.53 -5.74 -5.29
CA SER A 61 0.21 -5.91 -4.04
C SER A 61 -0.07 -7.26 -3.39
N SER A 62 -0.50 -8.24 -4.18
CA SER A 62 -0.67 -9.62 -3.73
C SER A 62 0.67 -10.19 -3.24
N TYR A 63 0.58 -11.06 -2.24
CA TYR A 63 1.76 -11.70 -1.67
C TYR A 63 1.45 -13.12 -1.23
N VAL A 64 2.50 -13.91 -1.09
CA VAL A 64 2.42 -15.28 -0.60
C VAL A 64 3.09 -15.33 0.78
N SER A 65 2.39 -15.87 1.75
CA SER A 65 2.93 -16.15 3.08
C SER A 65 2.91 -17.64 3.36
N ARG A 66 3.88 -18.10 4.10
CA ARG A 66 3.92 -19.49 4.56
C ARG A 66 3.27 -19.56 5.93
N GLU A 67 2.17 -20.31 6.04
CA GLU A 67 1.35 -20.39 7.23
C GLU A 67 1.21 -21.82 7.71
N ALA A 68 1.11 -21.99 9.03
CA ALA A 68 0.83 -23.28 9.61
C ALA A 68 -0.59 -23.72 9.21
N ALA A 69 -0.69 -24.82 8.48
CA ALA A 69 -1.95 -25.32 7.96
C ALA A 69 -2.58 -26.40 8.86
N GLY A 70 -1.81 -27.05 9.69
CA GLY A 70 -2.31 -28.05 10.62
C GLY A 70 -1.22 -28.93 11.20
N THR A 71 -1.66 -29.91 11.95
CA THR A 71 -0.80 -30.93 12.53
C THR A 71 -1.29 -32.30 12.12
N TYR A 72 -0.40 -33.22 11.98
CA TYR A 72 -0.73 -34.62 11.83
C TYR A 72 0.07 -35.48 12.79
N THR A 73 -0.50 -36.63 13.16
CA THR A 73 0.11 -37.54 14.09
C THR A 73 0.18 -38.93 13.48
N TRP A 74 1.26 -39.66 13.80
CA TRP A 74 1.39 -41.05 13.38
C TRP A 74 2.12 -41.82 14.46
N PRO A 75 1.88 -43.15 14.59
CA PRO A 75 2.62 -43.97 15.51
C PRO A 75 4.01 -44.30 14.94
N GLN A 76 5.02 -44.19 15.78
CA GLN A 76 6.39 -44.58 15.48
C GLN A 76 7.02 -45.23 16.72
N ASN A 77 7.45 -46.48 16.61
CA ASN A 77 8.10 -47.20 17.70
C ASN A 77 7.31 -47.22 19.03
N GLY A 78 5.99 -47.37 18.96
CA GLY A 78 5.11 -47.36 20.12
C GLY A 78 4.80 -45.98 20.71
N GLN A 79 5.26 -44.91 20.08
CA GLN A 79 4.97 -43.54 20.50
C GLN A 79 4.23 -42.79 19.40
N LEU A 80 3.39 -41.82 19.80
CA LEU A 80 2.77 -40.90 18.88
C LEU A 80 3.70 -39.74 18.57
N VAL A 81 3.96 -39.54 17.30
CA VAL A 81 4.76 -38.40 16.79
C VAL A 81 3.81 -37.37 16.21
N HIS A 82 4.06 -36.11 16.55
CA HIS A 82 3.31 -34.96 16.03
C HIS A 82 4.21 -34.13 15.11
N ALA A 83 3.69 -33.71 14.00
CA ALA A 83 4.37 -32.79 13.10
C ALA A 83 3.40 -31.71 12.62
N GLU A 84 3.91 -30.50 12.49
CA GLU A 84 3.21 -29.41 11.84
C GLU A 84 3.57 -29.38 10.36
N TYR A 85 2.60 -29.08 9.53
CA TYR A 85 2.84 -28.82 8.12
C TYR A 85 2.42 -27.39 7.77
N TRP A 86 3.11 -26.82 6.79
CA TRP A 86 2.97 -25.45 6.38
C TRP A 86 2.52 -25.41 4.93
N GLU A 87 1.70 -24.45 4.62
CA GLU A 87 1.21 -24.20 3.26
C GLU A 87 1.52 -22.78 2.86
N ASP A 88 1.74 -22.59 1.56
CA ASP A 88 1.80 -21.27 0.98
C ASP A 88 0.39 -20.76 0.77
N VAL A 89 0.07 -19.62 1.37
CA VAL A 89 -1.23 -18.96 1.26
C VAL A 89 -1.07 -17.68 0.46
N GLN A 90 -1.83 -17.58 -0.62
CA GLN A 90 -1.86 -16.38 -1.43
C GLN A 90 -2.85 -15.38 -0.87
N HIS A 91 -2.38 -14.16 -0.64
CA HIS A 91 -3.18 -13.03 -0.21
C HIS A 91 -3.32 -12.05 -1.36
N SER A 92 -4.54 -11.83 -1.81
CA SER A 92 -4.83 -10.84 -2.84
C SER A 92 -4.80 -9.44 -2.26
N GLY A 93 -4.29 -8.50 -3.01
CA GLY A 93 -4.26 -7.11 -2.60
C GLY A 93 -3.99 -6.20 -3.79
N SER A 94 -4.39 -4.96 -3.65
CA SER A 94 -4.11 -3.90 -4.61
C SER A 94 -3.78 -2.60 -3.91
N CYS A 95 -2.93 -1.81 -4.54
CA CYS A 95 -2.60 -0.46 -4.12
C CYS A 95 -3.11 0.51 -5.16
N GLU A 96 -3.98 1.42 -4.76
CA GLU A 96 -4.44 2.53 -5.56
C GLU A 96 -3.64 3.78 -5.21
N ILE A 97 -3.07 4.42 -6.21
CA ILE A 97 -2.26 5.62 -6.06
C ILE A 97 -2.91 6.73 -6.85
N ASN A 98 -3.34 7.79 -6.18
CA ASN A 98 -3.95 8.96 -6.78
C ASN A 98 -3.00 10.15 -6.65
N VAL A 99 -2.56 10.67 -7.78
CA VAL A 99 -1.62 11.79 -7.87
C VAL A 99 -2.38 13.03 -8.30
N PHE A 100 -2.35 14.06 -7.46
CA PHE A 100 -3.00 15.33 -7.71
C PHE A 100 -2.00 16.31 -8.33
N VAL A 101 -2.32 16.79 -9.50
CA VAL A 101 -1.46 17.66 -10.30
C VAL A 101 -2.14 19.01 -10.50
N ASN A 102 -1.45 20.08 -10.20
CA ASN A 102 -1.95 21.46 -10.36
C ASN A 102 -1.81 21.97 -11.79
N ARG A 103 -2.29 23.20 -12.05
CA ARG A 103 -2.20 23.85 -13.36
C ARG A 103 -0.77 24.10 -13.83
N ALA A 104 0.18 24.23 -12.92
CA ALA A 104 1.59 24.39 -13.25
C ALA A 104 2.27 23.06 -13.64
N ARG A 105 1.50 21.96 -13.71
CA ARG A 105 1.98 20.60 -13.97
C ARG A 105 2.95 20.07 -12.91
N LEU A 106 2.78 20.55 -11.69
CA LEU A 106 3.51 20.06 -10.53
C LEU A 106 2.62 19.17 -9.67
N VAL A 107 3.24 18.21 -9.04
CA VAL A 107 2.54 17.33 -8.10
C VAL A 107 2.24 18.09 -6.80
N GLU A 108 0.97 18.13 -6.41
CA GLU A 108 0.52 18.75 -5.16
C GLU A 108 0.54 17.77 -4.00
N LYS A 109 -0.05 16.61 -4.22
CA LYS A 109 -0.17 15.56 -3.20
C LYS A 109 -0.35 14.20 -3.87
N VAL A 110 -0.05 13.16 -3.12
CA VAL A 110 -0.30 11.78 -3.48
C VAL A 110 -1.13 11.13 -2.38
N ARG A 111 -2.20 10.45 -2.76
CA ARG A 111 -3.03 9.68 -1.84
C ARG A 111 -3.02 8.23 -2.23
N THR A 112 -2.90 7.36 -1.25
CA THR A 112 -2.89 5.92 -1.45
C THR A 112 -4.07 5.27 -0.76
N LYS A 113 -4.56 4.19 -1.36
CA LYS A 113 -5.66 3.40 -0.82
C LYS A 113 -5.36 1.92 -1.04
N GLY A 114 -5.69 1.11 -0.05
CA GLY A 114 -5.44 -0.32 -0.10
C GLY A 114 -4.08 -0.71 0.47
N ARG A 115 -3.56 -1.83 -0.01
CA ARG A 115 -2.30 -2.38 0.47
C ARG A 115 -1.12 -1.85 -0.34
N CYS A 116 -0.40 -0.89 0.21
CA CYS A 116 0.68 -0.20 -0.49
C CYS A 116 2.08 -0.45 0.10
N VAL A 117 2.21 -1.29 1.11
CA VAL A 117 3.44 -1.49 1.88
C VAL A 117 4.64 -1.93 1.02
N ALA A 118 4.41 -2.81 0.06
CA ALA A 118 5.48 -3.34 -0.81
C ALA A 118 5.59 -2.63 -2.16
N VAL A 119 4.86 -1.54 -2.35
CA VAL A 119 4.84 -0.79 -3.61
C VAL A 119 5.79 0.39 -3.51
N GLU A 120 6.67 0.54 -4.48
CA GLU A 120 7.54 1.71 -4.58
C GLU A 120 6.72 2.97 -4.86
N MET A 121 6.86 3.97 -4.00
CA MET A 121 6.06 5.20 -4.04
C MET A 121 6.86 6.43 -4.43
N GLY A 122 8.17 6.35 -4.44
CA GLY A 122 9.00 7.51 -4.73
C GLY A 122 10.34 7.15 -5.30
N PRO A 123 11.04 8.15 -5.87
CA PRO A 123 12.37 7.94 -6.40
C PRO A 123 13.33 7.53 -5.31
N ALA A 124 14.25 6.61 -5.64
CA ALA A 124 15.32 6.21 -4.75
C ALA A 124 16.28 7.39 -4.53
N GLY A 125 16.56 7.70 -3.26
CA GLY A 125 17.54 8.74 -2.93
C GLY A 125 17.09 9.70 -1.89
#